data_b8da928ae7603e81aa7e3e3552fe1d31
#
_entry.id   b8da928ae7603e81aa7e3e3552fe1d31
#
_cell.length_a   1.000
_cell.length_b   1.000
_cell.length_c   1.000
_cell.angle_alpha   90.00
_cell.angle_beta   90.00
_cell.angle_gamma   90.00
#
_symmetry.space_group_name_H-M   'P 1'
#
loop_
_entity.id
_entity.type
_entity.pdbx_description
1 polymer ?
#
loop_
_entity_poly.entity_id
_entity_poly.type
_entity_poly.pdbx_seq_one_letter_code
_entity_poly.pdbx_strand_id
1 'polypeptide(L)'
;MPAYSEFEFQNGLLYDYVDNQFPTRLFAWEGQQDFRSDNSTYFGYVFEGEVEVETADNDYRLKARQYFSFNHPIRLRGGRGIVIERIGFRGFNLCGGPVENWGRLKYIDGCTDSLLVPPVKLGDPCLNALFFPENIDQTAHTHPSMRVGMVIEGSGQCVTPERNYDLEPGKIFIIHEDGNHKFRTSSNDKLTVIAYHPDSDFGPVDENHPMINRTIVEGVSAAQIEEIRTK
;
A
#
# COMPACT_ATOMS: atom_id res chain seq x y z
N MET A 1 6.88 19.47 9.68
CA MET A 1 7.47 18.13 9.78
C MET A 1 8.37 17.94 8.58
N PRO A 2 9.41 17.08 8.61
CA PRO A 2 10.18 16.77 7.41
C PRO A 2 9.28 16.12 6.36
N ALA A 3 9.64 16.23 5.07
CA ALA A 3 8.87 15.59 3.99
C ALA A 3 8.98 14.05 4.04
N TYR A 4 10.09 13.53 4.59
CA TYR A 4 10.45 12.13 4.55
C TYR A 4 11.09 11.69 5.87
N SER A 5 10.82 10.45 6.28
CA SER A 5 11.51 9.74 7.36
C SER A 5 11.86 8.33 6.91
N GLU A 6 13.06 7.85 7.29
CA GLU A 6 13.51 6.49 7.02
C GLU A 6 13.76 5.72 8.31
N PHE A 7 13.61 4.41 8.25
CA PHE A 7 13.76 3.52 9.38
C PHE A 7 14.69 2.36 9.01
N GLU A 8 15.64 2.09 9.88
CA GLU A 8 16.37 0.82 9.83
C GLU A 8 15.40 -0.31 10.21
N PHE A 9 15.63 -1.50 9.63
CA PHE A 9 14.82 -2.66 9.95
C PHE A 9 15.09 -3.10 11.40
N GLN A 10 14.14 -2.81 12.27
CA GLN A 10 14.19 -3.17 13.68
C GLN A 10 12.88 -3.82 14.10
N ASN A 11 12.95 -5.04 14.65
CA ASN A 11 11.76 -5.77 15.08
C ASN A 11 10.92 -4.98 16.09
N GLY A 12 9.64 -4.81 15.82
CA GLY A 12 8.68 -4.09 16.66
C GLY A 12 8.14 -2.80 16.02
N LEU A 13 7.65 -1.91 16.87
CA LEU A 13 7.05 -0.64 16.46
C LEU A 13 8.14 0.33 15.93
N LEU A 14 8.00 0.75 14.68
CA LEU A 14 8.88 1.75 14.04
C LEU A 14 8.29 3.15 14.11
N TYR A 15 6.97 3.27 13.95
CA TYR A 15 6.30 4.56 13.92
C TYR A 15 4.87 4.47 14.45
N ASP A 16 4.50 5.43 15.31
CA ASP A 16 3.16 5.56 15.90
C ASP A 16 2.54 6.89 15.45
N TYR A 17 1.45 6.81 14.68
CA TYR A 17 0.73 7.94 14.09
C TYR A 17 -0.75 7.88 14.45
N VAL A 18 -1.05 7.60 15.72
CA VAL A 18 -2.43 7.42 16.21
C VAL A 18 -3.21 8.72 16.36
N ASP A 19 -2.52 9.82 16.63
CA ASP A 19 -3.14 11.15 16.82
C ASP A 19 -3.32 11.88 15.49
N ASN A 20 -3.92 11.19 14.50
CA ASN A 20 -4.17 11.72 13.17
C ASN A 20 -5.53 11.30 12.64
N GLN A 21 -5.97 11.93 11.55
CA GLN A 21 -7.22 11.56 10.84
C GLN A 21 -7.24 10.09 10.41
N PHE A 22 -6.07 9.51 10.13
CA PHE A 22 -5.90 8.11 9.73
C PHE A 22 -5.00 7.37 10.71
N PRO A 23 -5.47 7.03 11.94
CA PRO A 23 -4.65 6.41 12.97
C PRO A 23 -3.94 5.15 12.45
N THR A 24 -2.60 5.22 12.40
CA THR A 24 -1.76 4.20 11.75
C THR A 24 -0.52 3.92 12.59
N ARG A 25 -0.13 2.63 12.68
CA ARG A 25 1.16 2.22 13.22
C ARG A 25 1.92 1.41 12.20
N LEU A 26 3.23 1.61 12.14
CA LEU A 26 4.14 0.85 11.31
C LEU A 26 5.01 -0.03 12.18
N PHE A 27 5.07 -1.31 11.86
CA PHE A 27 5.92 -2.30 12.49
C PHE A 27 6.82 -2.98 11.47
N ALA A 28 8.03 -3.35 11.87
CA ALA A 28 8.78 -4.42 11.23
C ALA A 28 8.71 -5.67 12.11
N TRP A 29 8.69 -6.86 11.49
CA TRP A 29 8.78 -8.11 12.24
C TRP A 29 9.87 -9.02 11.68
N GLU A 30 10.48 -9.77 12.58
CA GLU A 30 11.36 -10.89 12.30
C GLU A 30 11.09 -12.01 13.32
N GLY A 31 10.80 -13.20 12.82
CA GLY A 31 10.45 -14.34 13.67
C GLY A 31 9.02 -14.25 14.21
N GLN A 32 8.82 -14.08 15.51
CA GLN A 32 7.49 -14.10 16.11
C GLN A 32 7.04 -12.70 16.53
N GLN A 33 5.79 -12.34 16.17
CA GLN A 33 5.14 -11.13 16.63
C GLN A 33 3.61 -11.29 16.73
N ASP A 34 3.01 -10.74 17.80
CA ASP A 34 1.57 -10.75 18.03
C ASP A 34 0.96 -9.37 17.77
N PHE A 35 -0.17 -9.35 17.07
CA PHE A 35 -1.02 -8.18 16.85
C PHE A 35 -2.40 -8.47 17.42
N ARG A 36 -2.84 -7.71 18.42
CA ARG A 36 -3.94 -8.11 19.30
C ARG A 36 -5.20 -7.24 19.23
N SER A 37 -5.19 -6.15 18.45
CA SER A 37 -6.36 -5.29 18.31
C SER A 37 -7.43 -5.97 17.47
N ASP A 38 -8.64 -6.01 17.96
CA ASP A 38 -9.85 -6.42 17.24
C ASP A 38 -10.56 -5.24 16.55
N ASN A 39 -10.03 -4.03 16.72
CA ASN A 39 -10.50 -2.78 16.10
C ASN A 39 -9.52 -2.21 15.08
N SER A 40 -8.75 -3.08 14.42
CA SER A 40 -7.74 -2.68 13.45
C SER A 40 -7.76 -3.60 12.23
N THR A 41 -7.25 -3.09 11.11
CA THR A 41 -6.84 -3.92 9.97
C THR A 41 -5.32 -3.88 9.86
N TYR A 42 -4.71 -5.05 9.71
CA TYR A 42 -3.28 -5.25 9.55
C TYR A 42 -2.96 -5.53 8.08
N PHE A 43 -2.22 -4.63 7.44
CA PHE A 43 -1.69 -4.80 6.09
C PHE A 43 -0.25 -5.27 6.20
N GLY A 44 0.07 -6.45 5.68
CA GLY A 44 1.40 -7.02 5.81
C GLY A 44 2.04 -7.37 4.46
N TYR A 45 3.36 -7.26 4.42
CA TYR A 45 4.17 -7.70 3.29
C TYR A 45 5.34 -8.55 3.78
N VAL A 46 5.50 -9.75 3.21
CA VAL A 46 6.59 -10.68 3.53
C VAL A 46 7.80 -10.34 2.66
N PHE A 47 8.82 -9.76 3.28
CA PHE A 47 10.05 -9.36 2.59
C PHE A 47 10.99 -10.56 2.35
N GLU A 48 11.21 -11.37 3.38
CA GLU A 48 12.08 -12.54 3.32
C GLU A 48 11.52 -13.75 4.08
N GLY A 49 11.89 -14.94 3.63
CA GLY A 49 11.56 -16.19 4.28
C GLY A 49 10.12 -16.66 4.05
N GLU A 50 9.64 -17.46 4.99
CA GLU A 50 8.28 -17.97 5.05
C GLU A 50 7.69 -17.64 6.43
N VAL A 51 6.44 -17.16 6.44
CA VAL A 51 5.71 -16.83 7.65
C VAL A 51 4.43 -17.65 7.74
N GLU A 52 4.12 -18.16 8.91
CA GLU A 52 2.82 -18.65 9.30
C GLU A 52 2.04 -17.52 9.98
N VAL A 53 0.89 -17.17 9.41
CA VAL A 53 -0.03 -16.17 9.95
C VAL A 53 -1.16 -16.91 10.62
N GLU A 54 -1.12 -16.96 11.96
CA GLU A 54 -2.16 -17.60 12.78
C GLU A 54 -3.28 -16.60 13.05
N THR A 55 -4.51 -17.04 12.84
CA THR A 55 -5.74 -16.32 13.17
C THR A 55 -6.62 -17.17 14.08
N ALA A 56 -7.75 -16.63 14.56
CA ALA A 56 -8.68 -17.41 15.37
C ALA A 56 -9.31 -18.59 14.62
N ASP A 57 -9.44 -18.48 13.29
CA ASP A 57 -10.20 -19.42 12.48
C ASP A 57 -9.33 -20.29 11.57
N ASN A 58 -8.18 -19.78 11.12
CA ASN A 58 -7.30 -20.46 10.16
C ASN A 58 -5.83 -20.03 10.30
N ASP A 59 -4.94 -20.87 9.79
CA ASP A 59 -3.53 -20.58 9.63
C ASP A 59 -3.19 -20.48 8.15
N TYR A 60 -2.40 -19.45 7.80
CA TYR A 60 -1.97 -19.18 6.43
C TYR A 60 -0.46 -19.24 6.34
N ARG A 61 0.07 -19.89 5.29
CA ARG A 61 1.52 -19.91 5.01
C ARG A 61 1.82 -19.02 3.83
N LEU A 62 2.63 -18.01 4.07
CA LEU A 62 3.05 -17.04 3.07
C LEU A 62 4.56 -17.04 2.92
N LYS A 63 5.03 -16.79 1.69
CA LYS A 63 6.44 -16.72 1.33
C LYS A 63 6.83 -15.29 0.99
N ALA A 64 8.12 -15.06 0.87
CA ALA A 64 8.65 -13.79 0.36
C ALA A 64 7.91 -13.32 -0.90
N ARG A 65 7.68 -12.02 -1.02
CA ARG A 65 6.89 -11.32 -2.05
C ARG A 65 5.38 -11.55 -1.98
N GLN A 66 4.87 -12.23 -0.97
CA GLN A 66 3.43 -12.32 -0.70
C GLN A 66 3.01 -11.26 0.32
N TYR A 67 1.72 -10.95 0.32
CA TYR A 67 1.11 -9.93 1.16
C TYR A 67 -0.21 -10.42 1.75
N PHE A 68 -0.65 -9.75 2.80
CA PHE A 68 -1.90 -10.07 3.47
C PHE A 68 -2.61 -8.83 3.99
N SER A 69 -3.90 -8.98 4.26
CA SER A 69 -4.72 -8.08 5.05
C SER A 69 -5.62 -8.89 5.98
N PHE A 70 -5.67 -8.52 7.27
CA PHE A 70 -6.56 -9.14 8.24
C PHE A 70 -7.18 -8.08 9.15
N ASN A 71 -8.49 -8.13 9.34
CA ASN A 71 -9.25 -7.18 10.16
C ASN A 71 -9.57 -7.72 11.57
N HIS A 72 -8.72 -8.57 12.10
CA HIS A 72 -8.79 -9.22 13.42
C HIS A 72 -7.38 -9.54 13.93
N PRO A 73 -7.22 -9.91 15.22
CA PRO A 73 -5.93 -10.29 15.79
C PRO A 73 -5.23 -11.40 14.99
N ILE A 74 -3.92 -11.24 14.82
CA ILE A 74 -3.06 -12.21 14.15
C ILE A 74 -1.78 -12.44 14.94
N ARG A 75 -1.18 -13.62 14.76
CA ARG A 75 0.18 -13.93 15.20
C ARG A 75 1.00 -14.35 14.01
N LEU A 76 2.19 -13.76 13.88
CA LEU A 76 3.18 -14.13 12.88
C LEU A 76 4.23 -15.05 13.49
N ARG A 77 4.62 -16.11 12.75
CA ARG A 77 5.72 -17.00 13.10
C ARG A 77 6.63 -17.23 11.89
N GLY A 78 7.88 -16.88 12.03
CA GLY A 78 8.90 -16.96 10.98
C GLY A 78 8.87 -15.78 10.02
N GLY A 79 9.78 -15.81 9.03
CA GLY A 79 9.93 -14.74 8.04
C GLY A 79 10.30 -13.39 8.63
N ARG A 80 10.38 -12.39 7.73
CA ARG A 80 10.52 -10.97 8.11
C ARG A 80 9.81 -10.08 7.11
N GLY A 81 9.38 -8.90 7.54
CA GLY A 81 8.66 -7.94 6.69
C GLY A 81 8.11 -6.77 7.48
N ILE A 82 7.09 -6.11 6.92
CA ILE A 82 6.40 -4.99 7.56
C ILE A 82 4.92 -5.29 7.78
N VAL A 83 4.39 -4.76 8.87
CA VAL A 83 2.95 -4.70 9.14
C VAL A 83 2.54 -3.26 9.39
N ILE A 84 1.51 -2.82 8.70
CA ILE A 84 0.88 -1.52 8.90
C ILE A 84 -0.49 -1.78 9.56
N GLU A 85 -0.66 -1.29 10.78
CA GLU A 85 -1.92 -1.35 11.51
C GLU A 85 -2.73 -0.09 11.22
N ARG A 86 -3.91 -0.23 10.62
CA ARG A 86 -4.90 0.85 10.48
C ARG A 86 -5.96 0.69 11.54
N ILE A 87 -5.88 1.54 12.57
CA ILE A 87 -6.77 1.52 13.74
C ILE A 87 -8.14 2.10 13.37
N GLY A 88 -9.20 1.47 13.87
CA GLY A 88 -10.58 1.91 13.65
C GLY A 88 -11.13 1.60 12.25
N PHE A 89 -10.45 0.75 11.47
CA PHE A 89 -10.86 0.35 10.12
C PHE A 89 -11.04 -1.17 10.02
N ARG A 90 -12.09 -1.60 9.33
CA ARG A 90 -12.35 -3.01 9.00
C ARG A 90 -12.31 -3.22 7.49
N GLY A 91 -11.18 -3.70 7.01
CA GLY A 91 -10.94 -4.05 5.61
C GLY A 91 -11.22 -5.51 5.29
N PHE A 92 -10.66 -6.00 4.20
CA PHE A 92 -10.77 -7.39 3.77
C PHE A 92 -9.80 -8.31 4.53
N ASN A 93 -10.21 -9.57 4.71
CA ASN A 93 -9.29 -10.66 5.01
C ASN A 93 -8.86 -11.28 3.68
N LEU A 94 -7.59 -11.16 3.35
CA LEU A 94 -7.03 -11.72 2.13
C LEU A 94 -5.54 -12.04 2.26
N CYS A 95 -5.10 -13.01 1.46
CA CYS A 95 -3.70 -13.27 1.17
C CYS A 95 -3.50 -13.25 -0.34
N GLY A 96 -2.39 -12.68 -0.79
CA GLY A 96 -2.10 -12.55 -2.23
C GLY A 96 -0.62 -12.60 -2.56
N GLY A 97 -0.32 -12.49 -3.84
CA GLY A 97 1.03 -12.52 -4.35
C GLY A 97 1.40 -13.86 -5.02
N PRO A 98 2.66 -14.00 -5.45
CA PRO A 98 3.74 -13.00 -5.26
C PRO A 98 3.48 -11.70 -6.00
N VAL A 99 4.07 -10.60 -5.52
CA VAL A 99 4.07 -9.31 -6.22
C VAL A 99 4.67 -9.51 -7.60
N GLU A 100 4.02 -8.95 -8.59
CA GLU A 100 4.38 -9.03 -10.01
C GLU A 100 5.69 -8.30 -10.32
N ASN A 101 6.19 -8.47 -11.55
CA ASN A 101 7.41 -7.78 -11.99
C ASN A 101 7.13 -6.43 -12.66
N TRP A 102 5.87 -6.08 -12.87
CA TRP A 102 5.40 -4.81 -13.44
C TRP A 102 3.98 -4.50 -12.96
N GLY A 103 3.63 -3.22 -12.94
CA GLY A 103 2.31 -2.77 -12.55
C GLY A 103 1.25 -2.93 -13.63
N ARG A 104 0.02 -3.19 -13.23
CA ARG A 104 -1.16 -3.35 -14.09
C ARG A 104 -1.85 -2.03 -14.43
N LEU A 105 -1.65 -1.01 -13.61
CA LEU A 105 -2.24 0.31 -13.75
C LEU A 105 -1.17 1.31 -14.18
N LYS A 106 -1.57 2.31 -14.95
CA LYS A 106 -0.69 3.45 -15.28
C LYS A 106 -0.56 4.33 -14.03
N TYR A 107 0.65 4.83 -13.84
CA TYR A 107 0.98 5.80 -12.81
C TYR A 107 1.72 7.00 -13.42
N ILE A 108 2.09 8.00 -12.59
CA ILE A 108 2.70 9.24 -13.08
C ILE A 108 4.06 9.00 -13.76
N ASP A 109 4.37 9.80 -14.75
CA ASP A 109 5.68 9.88 -15.44
C ASP A 109 6.22 8.54 -15.97
N GLY A 110 5.32 7.67 -16.45
CA GLY A 110 5.70 6.38 -17.04
C GLY A 110 5.90 5.26 -16.03
N CYS A 111 5.71 5.52 -14.75
CA CYS A 111 5.63 4.48 -13.72
C CYS A 111 4.35 3.67 -13.84
N THR A 112 4.30 2.55 -13.16
CA THR A 112 3.09 1.71 -13.08
C THR A 112 2.80 1.29 -11.64
N ASP A 113 1.58 0.83 -11.40
CA ASP A 113 1.06 0.44 -10.09
C ASP A 113 0.31 -0.89 -10.18
N SER A 114 0.34 -1.68 -9.12
CA SER A 114 -0.58 -2.80 -8.89
C SER A 114 -1.23 -2.66 -7.52
N LEU A 115 -2.54 -2.67 -7.51
CA LEU A 115 -3.34 -2.64 -6.29
C LEU A 115 -3.33 -4.04 -5.66
N LEU A 116 -2.59 -4.22 -4.57
CA LEU A 116 -2.41 -5.49 -3.88
C LEU A 116 -3.59 -5.79 -2.94
N VAL A 117 -3.91 -4.82 -2.06
CA VAL A 117 -5.10 -4.84 -1.22
C VAL A 117 -5.96 -3.66 -1.62
N PRO A 118 -7.10 -3.89 -2.30
CA PRO A 118 -7.96 -2.82 -2.73
C PRO A 118 -8.70 -2.17 -1.54
N PRO A 119 -9.08 -0.89 -1.65
CA PRO A 119 -9.98 -0.29 -0.68
C PRO A 119 -11.37 -0.94 -0.75
N VAL A 120 -12.06 -1.03 0.38
CA VAL A 120 -13.44 -1.53 0.43
C VAL A 120 -14.38 -0.53 -0.23
N LYS A 121 -14.13 0.76 0.01
CA LYS A 121 -14.85 1.90 -0.56
C LYS A 121 -13.87 2.99 -0.95
N LEU A 122 -14.32 3.93 -1.77
CA LEU A 122 -13.58 5.17 -2.06
C LEU A 122 -13.23 5.89 -0.74
N GLY A 123 -11.96 6.26 -0.57
CA GLY A 123 -11.43 6.88 0.64
C GLY A 123 -10.90 5.92 1.69
N ASP A 124 -11.10 4.60 1.54
CA ASP A 124 -10.54 3.59 2.44
C ASP A 124 -9.05 3.33 2.14
N PRO A 125 -8.30 2.77 3.11
CA PRO A 125 -6.90 2.43 2.90
C PRO A 125 -6.69 1.33 1.86
N CYS A 126 -5.52 1.38 1.20
CA CYS A 126 -5.07 0.37 0.26
C CYS A 126 -3.57 0.06 0.40
N LEU A 127 -3.16 -1.08 -0.15
CA LEU A 127 -1.77 -1.47 -0.27
C LEU A 127 -1.45 -1.69 -1.76
N ASN A 128 -0.39 -1.04 -2.23
CA ASN A 128 0.03 -1.03 -3.62
C ASN A 128 1.45 -1.57 -3.79
N ALA A 129 1.79 -1.98 -5.01
CA ALA A 129 3.17 -2.10 -5.47
C ALA A 129 3.42 -1.08 -6.58
N LEU A 130 4.37 -0.19 -6.37
CA LEU A 130 4.78 0.84 -7.32
C LEU A 130 6.03 0.40 -8.06
N PHE A 131 6.04 0.57 -9.37
CA PHE A 131 7.12 0.15 -10.27
C PHE A 131 7.65 1.37 -11.01
N PHE A 132 8.93 1.62 -10.80
CA PHE A 132 9.67 2.72 -11.41
C PHE A 132 10.67 2.12 -12.40
N PRO A 133 10.48 2.34 -13.72
CA PRO A 133 11.44 1.90 -14.73
C PRO A 133 12.80 2.60 -14.57
N GLU A 134 13.76 2.20 -15.39
CA GLU A 134 15.03 2.91 -15.56
C GLU A 134 14.80 4.33 -16.10
N ASN A 135 15.69 5.27 -15.75
CA ASN A 135 15.67 6.67 -16.18
C ASN A 135 14.41 7.47 -15.78
N ILE A 136 13.78 7.13 -14.68
CA ILE A 136 12.68 7.92 -14.13
C ILE A 136 13.25 9.10 -13.34
N ASP A 137 12.71 10.26 -13.60
CA ASP A 137 12.79 11.44 -12.73
C ASP A 137 11.38 12.02 -12.63
N GLN A 138 10.64 11.55 -11.60
CA GLN A 138 9.24 11.93 -11.43
C GLN A 138 9.09 13.43 -11.22
N THR A 139 7.94 13.96 -11.60
CA THR A 139 7.47 15.29 -11.20
C THR A 139 7.29 15.34 -9.69
N ALA A 140 7.87 16.33 -9.05
CA ALA A 140 7.74 16.52 -7.61
C ALA A 140 6.27 16.82 -7.22
N HIS A 141 5.77 16.13 -6.22
CA HIS A 141 4.36 16.19 -5.81
C HIS A 141 4.19 15.97 -4.29
N THR A 142 2.97 16.16 -3.82
CA THR A 142 2.57 15.92 -2.43
C THR A 142 1.34 15.02 -2.37
N HIS A 143 1.04 14.52 -1.17
CA HIS A 143 -0.19 13.78 -0.89
C HIS A 143 -0.88 14.37 0.35
N PRO A 144 -2.22 14.37 0.40
CA PRO A 144 -2.97 14.93 1.53
C PRO A 144 -2.91 14.04 2.79
N SER A 145 -2.28 12.86 2.71
CA SER A 145 -2.06 11.96 3.83
C SER A 145 -0.71 11.27 3.71
N MET A 146 -0.23 10.69 4.80
CA MET A 146 1.05 9.98 4.81
C MET A 146 1.06 8.79 3.86
N ARG A 147 2.25 8.41 3.39
CA ARG A 147 2.50 7.16 2.66
C ARG A 147 3.55 6.35 3.38
N VAL A 148 3.30 5.06 3.63
CA VAL A 148 4.33 4.15 4.15
C VAL A 148 4.90 3.38 2.97
N GLY A 149 6.22 3.35 2.83
CA GLY A 149 6.91 2.64 1.77
C GLY A 149 7.92 1.62 2.30
N MET A 150 8.10 0.54 1.53
CA MET A 150 9.21 -0.39 1.68
C MET A 150 9.78 -0.74 0.32
N VAL A 151 11.08 -0.54 0.13
CA VAL A 151 11.78 -0.96 -1.10
C VAL A 151 11.91 -2.48 -1.09
N ILE A 152 11.46 -3.12 -2.17
CA ILE A 152 11.48 -4.59 -2.27
C ILE A 152 12.40 -5.11 -3.38
N GLU A 153 12.74 -4.28 -4.35
CA GLU A 153 13.63 -4.65 -5.46
C GLU A 153 14.24 -3.40 -6.09
N GLY A 154 15.49 -3.52 -6.55
CA GLY A 154 16.18 -2.48 -7.30
C GLY A 154 16.73 -1.35 -6.44
N SER A 155 17.06 -0.22 -7.06
CA SER A 155 17.60 0.94 -6.36
C SER A 155 17.13 2.25 -6.98
N GLY A 156 17.19 3.33 -6.21
CA GLY A 156 16.79 4.67 -6.65
C GLY A 156 16.99 5.71 -5.56
N GLN A 157 16.34 6.84 -5.72
CA GLN A 157 16.37 7.92 -4.73
C GLN A 157 14.97 8.47 -4.49
N CYS A 158 14.67 8.79 -3.25
CA CYS A 158 13.62 9.75 -2.90
C CYS A 158 14.25 11.14 -2.79
N VAL A 159 13.81 12.07 -3.61
CA VAL A 159 14.30 13.44 -3.68
C VAL A 159 13.28 14.35 -2.99
N THR A 160 13.72 15.08 -1.98
CA THR A 160 12.93 16.06 -1.24
C THR A 160 13.59 17.43 -1.30
N PRO A 161 12.94 18.52 -0.90
CA PRO A 161 13.58 19.83 -0.79
C PRO A 161 14.78 19.86 0.16
N GLU A 162 14.79 18.98 1.18
CA GLU A 162 15.85 18.94 2.20
C GLU A 162 17.09 18.19 1.71
N ARG A 163 16.90 17.02 1.11
CA ARG A 163 17.99 16.19 0.58
C ARG A 163 17.48 15.03 -0.26
N ASN A 164 18.41 14.28 -0.87
CA ASN A 164 18.14 13.01 -1.52
C ASN A 164 18.40 11.88 -0.53
N TYR A 165 17.53 10.87 -0.56
CA TYR A 165 17.63 9.66 0.24
C TYR A 165 17.81 8.46 -0.70
N ASP A 166 18.87 7.69 -0.49
CA ASP A 166 19.11 6.49 -1.30
C ASP A 166 18.15 5.37 -0.87
N LEU A 167 17.60 4.71 -1.86
CA LEU A 167 16.60 3.65 -1.73
C LEU A 167 17.20 2.34 -2.21
N GLU A 168 17.21 1.35 -1.33
CA GLU A 168 17.70 -0.01 -1.59
C GLU A 168 16.78 -1.04 -0.93
N PRO A 169 16.79 -2.33 -1.34
CA PRO A 169 15.92 -3.35 -0.79
C PRO A 169 16.03 -3.46 0.73
N GLY A 170 14.86 -3.50 1.40
CA GLY A 170 14.74 -3.50 2.85
C GLY A 170 14.60 -2.12 3.49
N LYS A 171 14.87 -1.03 2.76
CA LYS A 171 14.64 0.33 3.27
C LYS A 171 13.17 0.57 3.49
N ILE A 172 12.81 1.01 4.71
CA ILE A 172 11.45 1.36 5.13
C ILE A 172 11.39 2.87 5.30
N PHE A 173 10.31 3.49 4.83
CA PHE A 173 10.19 4.94 4.89
C PHE A 173 8.74 5.41 5.02
N ILE A 174 8.59 6.67 5.42
CA ILE A 174 7.34 7.41 5.42
C ILE A 174 7.52 8.70 4.63
N ILE A 175 6.64 8.95 3.67
CA ILE A 175 6.37 10.29 3.15
C ILE A 175 5.29 10.89 4.05
N HIS A 176 5.58 12.01 4.68
CA HIS A 176 4.63 12.69 5.56
C HIS A 176 3.56 13.42 4.76
N GLU A 177 2.45 13.73 5.42
CA GLU A 177 1.38 14.56 4.87
C GLU A 177 1.95 15.86 4.29
N ASP A 178 1.53 16.20 3.06
CA ASP A 178 2.02 17.34 2.27
C ASP A 178 3.55 17.36 2.03
N GLY A 179 4.25 16.27 2.34
CA GLY A 179 5.68 16.13 2.08
C GLY A 179 6.00 16.14 0.59
N ASN A 180 6.64 17.22 0.12
CA ASN A 180 7.04 17.35 -1.29
C ASN A 180 8.18 16.38 -1.60
N HIS A 181 7.96 15.50 -2.56
CA HIS A 181 8.92 14.47 -2.94
C HIS A 181 8.76 14.01 -4.39
N LYS A 182 9.76 13.32 -4.87
CA LYS A 182 9.74 12.54 -6.12
C LYS A 182 10.67 11.36 -6.03
N PHE A 183 10.45 10.35 -6.87
CA PHE A 183 11.36 9.22 -7.02
C PHE A 183 12.17 9.35 -8.30
N ARG A 184 13.43 8.90 -8.22
CA ARG A 184 14.37 8.88 -9.34
C ARG A 184 15.08 7.54 -9.42
N THR A 185 15.25 7.02 -10.63
CA THR A 185 16.07 5.84 -10.95
C THR A 185 17.19 6.21 -11.92
N SER A 186 18.28 5.43 -11.92
CA SER A 186 19.37 5.57 -12.88
C SER A 186 19.06 4.90 -14.23
N SER A 187 20.00 4.97 -15.17
CA SER A 187 19.89 4.29 -16.46
C SER A 187 20.02 2.76 -16.39
N ASN A 188 20.44 2.22 -15.26
CA ASN A 188 20.72 0.79 -15.11
C ASN A 188 19.90 0.15 -13.99
N ASP A 189 19.12 0.94 -13.30
CA ASP A 189 18.35 0.50 -12.12
C ASP A 189 16.88 0.83 -12.29
N LYS A 190 16.06 -0.13 -11.95
CA LYS A 190 14.63 0.03 -11.68
C LYS A 190 14.39 -0.05 -10.19
N LEU A 191 13.25 0.41 -9.74
CA LEU A 191 12.87 0.41 -8.33
C LEU A 191 11.46 -0.14 -8.17
N THR A 192 11.24 -1.01 -7.20
CA THR A 192 9.91 -1.49 -6.81
C THR A 192 9.68 -1.23 -5.33
N VAL A 193 8.56 -0.62 -5.01
CA VAL A 193 8.19 -0.21 -3.64
C VAL A 193 6.82 -0.75 -3.30
N ILE A 194 6.68 -1.36 -2.11
CA ILE A 194 5.37 -1.56 -1.49
C ILE A 194 4.96 -0.24 -0.87
N ALA A 195 3.76 0.23 -1.18
CA ALA A 195 3.24 1.50 -0.70
C ALA A 195 1.86 1.33 -0.06
N TYR A 196 1.73 1.74 1.20
CA TYR A 196 0.45 1.82 1.89
C TYR A 196 -0.06 3.26 1.85
N HIS A 197 -1.33 3.39 1.52
CA HIS A 197 -2.08 4.65 1.53
C HIS A 197 -3.21 4.52 2.56
N PRO A 198 -3.31 5.40 3.55
CA PRO A 198 -4.38 5.34 4.56
C PRO A 198 -5.74 5.82 4.04
N ASP A 199 -5.73 6.47 2.89
CA ASP A 199 -6.86 6.94 2.09
C ASP A 199 -6.62 6.62 0.62
N SER A 200 -7.65 6.46 -0.17
CA SER A 200 -7.51 6.11 -1.59
C SER A 200 -8.60 6.75 -2.42
N ASP A 201 -8.22 7.34 -3.56
CA ASP A 201 -9.16 7.81 -4.57
C ASP A 201 -9.62 6.68 -5.52
N PHE A 202 -9.22 5.44 -5.25
CA PHE A 202 -9.62 4.28 -6.01
C PHE A 202 -10.97 3.75 -5.52
N GLY A 203 -11.85 3.44 -6.47
CA GLY A 203 -13.16 2.87 -6.21
C GLY A 203 -14.22 3.40 -7.18
N PRO A 204 -15.39 2.76 -7.24
CA PRO A 204 -16.49 3.26 -8.07
C PRO A 204 -17.02 4.58 -7.52
N VAL A 205 -17.29 5.51 -8.43
CA VAL A 205 -18.00 6.76 -8.17
C VAL A 205 -19.33 6.74 -8.93
N ASP A 206 -20.30 7.56 -8.53
CA ASP A 206 -21.64 7.56 -9.13
C ASP A 206 -21.63 7.78 -10.64
N GLU A 207 -20.73 8.65 -11.14
CA GLU A 207 -20.60 8.96 -12.57
C GLU A 207 -20.04 7.78 -13.39
N ASN A 208 -19.20 6.94 -12.79
CA ASN A 208 -18.55 5.80 -13.42
C ASN A 208 -18.92 4.47 -12.76
N HIS A 209 -20.10 4.37 -12.21
CA HIS A 209 -20.56 3.16 -11.54
C HIS A 209 -20.58 1.96 -12.52
N PRO A 210 -19.80 0.90 -12.26
CA PRO A 210 -19.63 -0.19 -13.23
C PRO A 210 -20.91 -0.94 -13.53
N MET A 211 -21.82 -1.08 -12.55
CA MET A 211 -23.10 -1.75 -12.74
C MET A 211 -24.01 -0.95 -13.65
N ILE A 212 -24.07 0.38 -13.49
CA ILE A 212 -24.88 1.26 -14.38
C ILE A 212 -24.36 1.18 -15.81
N ASN A 213 -23.04 1.22 -16.02
CA ASN A 213 -22.43 1.14 -17.35
C ASN A 213 -22.67 -0.21 -18.05
N ARG A 214 -22.84 -1.28 -17.29
CA ARG A 214 -23.04 -2.66 -17.81
C ARG A 214 -24.49 -3.10 -17.80
N THR A 215 -25.40 -2.34 -17.20
CA THR A 215 -26.84 -2.59 -17.24
C THR A 215 -27.40 -2.08 -18.55
N ILE A 216 -28.03 -2.96 -19.31
CA ILE A 216 -28.62 -2.64 -20.63
C ILE A 216 -30.13 -2.68 -20.53
N VAL A 217 -30.77 -1.58 -20.93
CA VAL A 217 -32.21 -1.42 -21.00
C VAL A 217 -32.55 -1.18 -22.46
N GLU A 218 -33.30 -2.10 -23.07
CA GLU A 218 -33.72 -2.03 -24.49
C GLU A 218 -32.56 -1.75 -25.47
N GLY A 219 -31.38 -2.35 -25.20
CA GLY A 219 -30.16 -2.21 -26.02
C GLY A 219 -29.35 -0.97 -25.72
N VAL A 220 -29.72 -0.13 -24.76
CA VAL A 220 -28.99 1.09 -24.36
C VAL A 220 -28.42 0.93 -22.93
N SER A 221 -27.19 1.41 -22.74
CA SER A 221 -26.61 1.44 -21.38
C SER A 221 -27.42 2.32 -20.43
N ALA A 222 -27.72 1.82 -19.23
CA ALA A 222 -28.41 2.59 -18.20
C ALA A 222 -27.68 3.91 -17.85
N ALA A 223 -26.36 3.98 -18.07
CA ALA A 223 -25.58 5.21 -17.92
C ALA A 223 -26.03 6.35 -18.87
N GLN A 224 -26.68 6.01 -19.97
CA GLN A 224 -27.18 6.96 -21.00
C GLN A 224 -28.66 7.32 -20.82
N ILE A 225 -29.33 6.73 -19.82
CA ILE A 225 -30.77 6.92 -19.58
C ILE A 225 -30.92 7.66 -18.24
N GLU A 226 -31.07 8.98 -18.32
CA GLU A 226 -31.13 9.84 -17.14
C GLU A 226 -32.34 9.57 -16.25
N GLU A 227 -33.48 9.21 -16.86
CA GLU A 227 -34.79 9.04 -16.18
C GLU A 227 -34.78 7.88 -15.19
N ILE A 228 -33.94 6.87 -15.37
CA ILE A 228 -33.85 5.69 -14.50
C ILE A 228 -32.71 5.75 -13.49
N ARG A 229 -31.87 6.77 -13.58
CA ARG A 229 -30.74 6.94 -12.64
C ARG A 229 -31.24 7.60 -11.35
N THR A 230 -30.64 7.16 -10.23
CA THR A 230 -30.82 7.82 -8.92
C THR A 230 -30.30 9.26 -9.01
N LYS A 231 -31.06 10.21 -8.47
CA LYS A 231 -30.67 11.63 -8.36
C LYS A 231 -30.08 11.91 -6.99
#